data_b60f421c4ec023742518839edc14a74a
#
_entry.id   b60f421c4ec023742518839edc14a74a
#
_cell.length_a   1.000
_cell.length_b   1.000
_cell.length_c   1.000
_cell.angle_alpha   90.00
_cell.angle_beta   90.00
_cell.angle_gamma   90.00
#
_symmetry.space_group_name_H-M   'P 1'
#
loop_
_entity.id
_entity.type
_entity.pdbx_description
1 polymer ?
#
loop_
_entity_poly.entity_id
_entity_poly.type
_entity_poly.pdbx_seq_one_letter_code
_entity_poly.pdbx_strand_id
1 'polypeptide(L)'
;MRIFQASQRPTPLHGEWFETAYGRCQVEGRLGQRHADLLSAILVSIEGYRPSTDGGVEILIDPYAIRQSLSESHQYSYSQFKLLLKDLATALITLDSPTIKTTGHLIDFYEESKLIRFNPLTKGDRSPFVIKIGKVLAKLIADDYPLFYNPEPLTRLNYGISQAVARYILTHYREPNGGWIIDNIVRQLTGPIKSGTLRIHRMRLHEDAPLLARLGVIVEEDRIHLGEKAVEDISDVENVHDESNGWIDVPQLQLF
;
A
#
# COMPACT_ATOMS: atom_id res chain seq x y z
N MET A 1 4.53 -7.99 4.50
CA MET A 1 4.74 -7.41 5.86
C MET A 1 3.42 -7.30 6.60
N ARG A 2 3.36 -7.63 7.90
CA ARG A 2 2.11 -7.66 8.70
C ARG A 2 1.62 -6.30 9.21
N ILE A 3 2.18 -5.18 8.81
CA ILE A 3 1.67 -3.86 9.21
C ILE A 3 0.19 -3.72 8.84
N PHE A 4 -0.18 -4.23 7.67
CA PHE A 4 -1.56 -4.24 7.21
C PHE A 4 -2.17 -5.63 7.37
N GLN A 5 -3.23 -5.73 8.16
CA GLN A 5 -3.98 -6.98 8.33
C GLN A 5 -4.50 -7.49 6.97
N ALA A 6 -4.55 -8.80 6.80
CA ALA A 6 -5.07 -9.47 5.60
C ALA A 6 -6.62 -9.36 5.53
N SER A 7 -7.15 -8.18 5.75
CA SER A 7 -8.57 -7.86 5.82
C SER A 7 -8.84 -6.47 5.24
N GLN A 8 -9.94 -6.33 4.52
CA GLN A 8 -10.45 -5.01 4.11
C GLN A 8 -11.14 -4.27 5.26
N ARG A 9 -11.54 -5.00 6.31
CA ARG A 9 -12.16 -4.46 7.53
C ARG A 9 -11.33 -4.89 8.74
N PRO A 10 -10.20 -4.22 8.98
CA PRO A 10 -9.30 -4.59 10.08
C PRO A 10 -9.94 -4.31 11.43
N THR A 11 -9.53 -5.07 12.42
CA THR A 11 -9.82 -4.82 13.84
C THR A 11 -8.70 -3.99 14.46
N PRO A 12 -8.96 -3.19 15.49
CA PRO A 12 -7.90 -2.53 16.24
C PRO A 12 -6.88 -3.54 16.78
N LEU A 13 -5.59 -3.24 16.61
CA LEU A 13 -4.49 -3.92 17.27
C LEU A 13 -4.01 -3.08 18.44
N HIS A 14 -3.62 -3.73 19.52
CA HIS A 14 -3.25 -3.09 20.78
C HIS A 14 -1.77 -3.28 21.14
N GLY A 15 -0.94 -3.45 20.12
CA GLY A 15 0.50 -3.54 20.31
C GLY A 15 1.04 -4.97 20.46
N GLU A 16 0.38 -5.96 19.87
CA GLU A 16 0.95 -7.30 19.76
C GLU A 16 2.17 -7.31 18.85
N TRP A 17 3.24 -7.99 19.28
CA TRP A 17 4.43 -8.21 18.51
C TRP A 17 4.25 -9.36 17.52
N PHE A 18 4.75 -9.18 16.33
CA PHE A 18 4.83 -10.24 15.32
C PHE A 18 6.16 -10.24 14.58
N GLU A 19 6.62 -11.44 14.24
CA GLU A 19 7.85 -11.64 13.47
C GLU A 19 7.64 -11.28 12.01
N THR A 20 8.66 -10.66 11.43
CA THR A 20 8.76 -10.36 10.00
C THR A 20 10.12 -10.82 9.49
N ALA A 21 10.31 -10.88 8.17
CA ALA A 21 11.62 -11.21 7.58
C ALA A 21 12.74 -10.22 7.99
N TYR A 22 12.37 -9.06 8.50
CA TYR A 22 13.29 -7.95 8.81
C TYR A 22 13.41 -7.65 10.32
N GLY A 23 12.85 -8.51 11.15
CA GLY A 23 12.79 -8.33 12.59
C GLY A 23 11.37 -8.33 13.12
N ARG A 24 11.15 -7.79 14.30
CA ARG A 24 9.83 -7.73 14.93
C ARG A 24 9.12 -6.43 14.58
N CYS A 25 7.81 -6.53 14.45
CA CYS A 25 6.95 -5.38 14.24
C CYS A 25 5.81 -5.39 15.26
N GLN A 26 5.42 -4.21 15.71
CA GLN A 26 4.27 -3.97 16.57
C GLN A 26 3.40 -2.89 15.96
N VAL A 27 2.09 -3.06 16.00
CA VAL A 27 1.14 -2.07 15.48
C VAL A 27 0.09 -1.78 16.55
N GLU A 28 -0.10 -0.51 16.83
CA GLU A 28 -1.22 0.00 17.62
C GLU A 28 -2.11 0.82 16.70
N GLY A 29 -3.33 0.37 16.48
CA GLY A 29 -4.27 1.00 15.57
C GLY A 29 -4.95 0.02 14.63
N ARG A 30 -5.59 0.54 13.58
CA ARG A 30 -6.44 -0.24 12.71
C ARG A 30 -5.98 -0.09 11.25
N LEU A 31 -5.06 -0.94 10.83
CA LEU A 31 -4.52 -0.95 9.47
C LEU A 31 -4.87 -2.26 8.73
N GLY A 32 -5.43 -2.16 7.55
CA GLY A 32 -5.78 -3.31 6.69
C GLY A 32 -5.53 -3.02 5.23
N GLN A 33 -5.98 -3.89 4.34
CA GLN A 33 -5.65 -3.81 2.91
C GLN A 33 -6.09 -2.49 2.26
N ARG A 34 -7.23 -1.92 2.64
CA ARG A 34 -7.66 -0.60 2.14
C ARG A 34 -6.70 0.53 2.49
N HIS A 35 -6.04 0.45 3.66
CA HIS A 35 -5.02 1.42 4.05
C HIS A 35 -3.73 1.22 3.25
N ALA A 36 -3.38 -0.05 2.94
CA ALA A 36 -2.26 -0.36 2.06
C ALA A 36 -2.50 0.15 0.63
N ASP A 37 -3.72 -0.05 0.10
CA ASP A 37 -4.12 0.46 -1.22
C ASP A 37 -4.01 1.98 -1.28
N LEU A 38 -4.57 2.68 -0.27
CA LEU A 38 -4.48 4.13 -0.19
C LEU A 38 -3.04 4.62 -0.09
N LEU A 39 -2.21 4.00 0.76
CA LEU A 39 -0.81 4.38 0.90
C LEU A 39 -0.04 4.18 -0.42
N SER A 40 -0.25 3.07 -1.11
CA SER A 40 0.35 2.83 -2.42
C SER A 40 -0.12 3.86 -3.45
N ALA A 41 -1.43 4.17 -3.48
CA ALA A 41 -1.98 5.18 -4.37
C ALA A 41 -1.40 6.58 -4.10
N ILE A 42 -1.22 6.95 -2.83
CA ILE A 42 -0.56 8.21 -2.43
C ILE A 42 0.86 8.24 -2.99
N LEU A 43 1.64 7.18 -2.82
CA LEU A 43 3.05 7.14 -3.22
C LEU A 43 3.25 7.13 -4.75
N VAL A 44 2.33 6.55 -5.51
CA VAL A 44 2.42 6.57 -6.99
C VAL A 44 1.79 7.82 -7.63
N SER A 45 1.00 8.60 -6.88
CA SER A 45 0.29 9.80 -7.38
C SER A 45 0.85 11.09 -6.80
N ILE A 46 2.14 11.13 -6.47
CA ILE A 46 2.81 12.33 -5.94
C ILE A 46 2.91 13.34 -7.08
N GLU A 47 2.31 14.54 -6.91
CA GLU A 47 2.40 15.65 -7.87
C GLU A 47 3.65 16.49 -7.65
N GLY A 48 4.13 16.58 -6.42
CA GLY A 48 5.32 17.31 -6.06
C GLY A 48 5.80 16.96 -4.66
N TYR A 49 7.05 17.27 -4.35
CA TYR A 49 7.61 17.09 -3.01
C TYR A 49 8.48 18.27 -2.61
N ARG A 50 8.68 18.42 -1.32
CA ARG A 50 9.66 19.37 -0.76
C ARG A 50 10.27 18.82 0.52
N PRO A 51 11.53 19.17 0.82
CA PRO A 51 12.10 18.91 2.14
C PRO A 51 11.31 19.67 3.21
N SER A 52 11.03 19.01 4.33
CA SER A 52 10.49 19.68 5.51
C SER A 52 11.62 20.27 6.34
N THR A 53 11.33 21.33 7.09
CA THR A 53 12.31 22.04 7.93
C THR A 53 12.94 21.17 9.03
N ASP A 54 12.30 20.08 9.39
CA ASP A 54 12.78 19.11 10.39
C ASP A 54 13.48 17.88 9.78
N GLY A 55 13.82 17.95 8.48
CA GLY A 55 14.53 16.89 7.77
C GLY A 55 13.64 15.76 7.22
N GLY A 56 12.30 15.92 7.30
CA GLY A 56 11.33 15.01 6.66
C GLY A 56 11.06 15.40 5.21
N VAL A 57 10.11 14.68 4.59
CA VAL A 57 9.62 14.95 3.23
C VAL A 57 8.13 15.22 3.27
N GLU A 58 7.72 16.34 2.68
CA GLU A 58 6.32 16.64 2.41
C GLU A 58 6.02 16.37 0.95
N ILE A 59 4.89 15.76 0.69
CA ILE A 59 4.40 15.44 -0.65
C ILE A 59 3.07 16.13 -0.90
N LEU A 60 2.88 16.54 -2.15
CA LEU A 60 1.64 17.15 -2.63
C LEU A 60 0.86 16.10 -3.41
N ILE A 61 -0.42 15.96 -3.12
CA ILE A 61 -1.30 14.98 -3.77
C ILE A 61 -2.65 15.59 -4.12
N ASP A 62 -3.27 15.10 -5.20
CA ASP A 62 -4.67 15.34 -5.52
C ASP A 62 -5.53 14.16 -4.99
N PRO A 63 -6.39 14.37 -4.00
CA PRO A 63 -7.25 13.30 -3.46
C PRO A 63 -8.24 12.73 -4.49
N TYR A 64 -8.56 13.48 -5.53
CA TYR A 64 -9.40 12.98 -6.62
C TYR A 64 -8.62 12.01 -7.51
N ALA A 65 -7.40 12.38 -7.92
CA ALA A 65 -6.54 11.51 -8.73
C ALA A 65 -6.26 10.18 -8.02
N ILE A 66 -5.95 10.24 -6.72
CA ILE A 66 -5.77 9.04 -5.89
C ILE A 66 -7.03 8.15 -5.90
N ARG A 67 -8.22 8.74 -5.75
CA ARG A 67 -9.46 7.96 -5.76
C ARG A 67 -9.75 7.34 -7.12
N GLN A 68 -9.36 7.99 -8.21
CA GLN A 68 -9.49 7.48 -9.58
C GLN A 68 -8.46 6.39 -9.91
N SER A 69 -7.29 6.39 -9.26
CA SER A 69 -6.27 5.35 -9.45
C SER A 69 -6.63 4.02 -8.76
N LEU A 70 -7.72 3.98 -8.00
CA LEU A 70 -8.27 2.77 -7.40
C LEU A 70 -9.38 2.22 -8.31
N SER A 71 -9.60 0.90 -8.30
CA SER A 71 -10.63 0.29 -9.13
C SER A 71 -12.04 0.84 -8.80
N GLU A 72 -12.95 0.79 -9.78
CA GLU A 72 -14.34 1.26 -9.62
C GLU A 72 -15.06 0.60 -8.43
N SER A 73 -14.78 -0.67 -8.16
CA SER A 73 -15.33 -1.41 -7.01
C SER A 73 -14.80 -0.93 -5.66
N HIS A 74 -13.72 -0.15 -5.64
CA HIS A 74 -13.05 0.37 -4.44
C HIS A 74 -12.91 1.89 -4.45
N GLN A 75 -13.71 2.59 -5.24
CA GLN A 75 -13.78 4.05 -5.18
C GLN A 75 -14.27 4.47 -3.80
N TYR A 76 -13.38 5.08 -3.03
CA TYR A 76 -13.73 5.64 -1.74
C TYR A 76 -14.48 6.97 -1.91
N SER A 77 -15.54 7.19 -1.10
CA SER A 77 -16.06 8.54 -0.93
C SER A 77 -14.98 9.43 -0.31
N TYR A 78 -15.11 10.75 -0.46
CA TYR A 78 -14.16 11.68 0.14
C TYR A 78 -14.05 11.53 1.66
N SER A 79 -15.17 11.25 2.34
CA SER A 79 -15.20 10.97 3.78
C SER A 79 -14.43 9.69 4.15
N GLN A 80 -14.57 8.64 3.34
CA GLN A 80 -13.80 7.39 3.53
C GLN A 80 -12.31 7.59 3.28
N PHE A 81 -11.94 8.35 2.25
CA PHE A 81 -10.55 8.74 2.01
C PHE A 81 -9.95 9.44 3.25
N LYS A 82 -10.63 10.45 3.79
CA LYS A 82 -10.17 11.17 4.99
C LYS A 82 -10.08 10.25 6.22
N LEU A 83 -11.00 9.31 6.38
CA LEU A 83 -10.96 8.34 7.48
C LEU A 83 -9.76 7.40 7.37
N LEU A 84 -9.50 6.83 6.20
CA LEU A 84 -8.34 5.97 5.96
C LEU A 84 -7.02 6.74 6.14
N LEU A 85 -6.96 7.98 5.67
CA LEU A 85 -5.80 8.85 5.86
C LEU A 85 -5.54 9.14 7.35
N LYS A 86 -6.62 9.40 8.11
CA LYS A 86 -6.55 9.56 9.56
C LYS A 86 -6.02 8.30 10.25
N ASP A 87 -6.51 7.12 9.88
CA ASP A 87 -6.04 5.85 10.45
C ASP A 87 -4.53 5.64 10.15
N LEU A 88 -4.05 5.98 8.94
CA LEU A 88 -2.62 5.94 8.59
C LEU A 88 -1.76 6.91 9.41
N ALA A 89 -2.30 8.08 9.75
CA ALA A 89 -1.60 9.10 10.54
C ALA A 89 -1.65 8.85 12.05
N THR A 90 -2.60 8.05 12.53
CA THR A 90 -2.75 7.80 13.97
C THR A 90 -2.24 6.44 14.42
N ALA A 91 -2.09 5.47 13.51
CA ALA A 91 -1.54 4.17 13.85
C ALA A 91 -0.07 4.29 14.24
N LEU A 92 0.28 3.82 15.44
CA LEU A 92 1.66 3.77 15.92
C LEU A 92 2.29 2.45 15.55
N ILE A 93 3.46 2.51 14.92
CA ILE A 93 4.20 1.34 14.45
C ILE A 93 5.58 1.35 15.07
N THR A 94 5.99 0.21 15.62
CA THR A 94 7.35 -0.01 16.09
C THR A 94 7.98 -1.10 15.22
N LEU A 95 9.10 -0.78 14.59
CA LEU A 95 9.97 -1.72 13.88
C LEU A 95 11.20 -1.98 14.75
N ASP A 96 11.49 -3.23 15.02
CA ASP A 96 12.61 -3.66 15.85
C ASP A 96 13.46 -4.65 15.02
N SER A 97 14.49 -4.12 14.37
CA SER A 97 15.44 -4.85 13.57
C SER A 97 16.73 -5.11 14.37
N PRO A 98 17.66 -5.98 13.91
CA PRO A 98 18.93 -6.22 14.59
C PRO A 98 19.78 -4.97 14.81
N THR A 99 19.60 -3.92 14.00
CA THR A 99 20.45 -2.73 14.00
C THR A 99 19.77 -1.50 14.59
N ILE A 100 18.43 -1.42 14.54
CA ILE A 100 17.71 -0.23 14.98
C ILE A 100 16.29 -0.57 15.43
N LYS A 101 15.82 0.15 16.44
CA LYS A 101 14.41 0.18 16.83
C LYS A 101 13.83 1.56 16.53
N THR A 102 12.80 1.59 15.69
CA THR A 102 12.12 2.83 15.27
C THR A 102 10.66 2.75 15.64
N THR A 103 10.14 3.80 16.26
CA THR A 103 8.71 3.95 16.58
C THR A 103 8.20 5.25 15.98
N GLY A 104 7.03 5.21 15.35
CA GLY A 104 6.38 6.39 14.76
C GLY A 104 5.20 6.01 13.89
N HIS A 105 4.77 6.95 13.06
CA HIS A 105 3.63 6.82 12.17
C HIS A 105 4.08 6.58 10.72
N LEU A 106 3.18 6.10 9.87
CA LEU A 106 3.39 6.06 8.41
C LEU A 106 3.27 7.47 7.80
N ILE A 107 2.34 8.25 8.34
CA ILE A 107 2.11 9.65 7.99
C ILE A 107 2.19 10.46 9.29
N ASP A 108 3.10 11.45 9.35
CA ASP A 108 3.25 12.28 10.55
C ASP A 108 2.13 13.31 10.67
N PHE A 109 1.77 13.95 9.56
CA PHE A 109 0.58 14.81 9.47
C PHE A 109 0.08 14.93 8.03
N TYR A 110 -1.11 15.45 7.88
CA TYR A 110 -1.67 15.87 6.60
C TYR A 110 -2.48 17.16 6.75
N GLU A 111 -2.46 17.97 5.71
CA GLU A 111 -3.18 19.23 5.63
C GLU A 111 -3.97 19.30 4.33
N GLU A 112 -5.21 19.72 4.41
CA GLU A 112 -6.02 20.07 3.24
C GLU A 112 -5.74 21.53 2.87
N SER A 113 -5.18 21.76 1.69
CA SER A 113 -4.91 23.12 1.22
C SER A 113 -6.24 23.87 1.01
N LYS A 114 -6.28 25.10 1.47
CA LYS A 114 -7.38 26.03 1.14
C LYS A 114 -7.20 26.68 -0.24
N LEU A 115 -6.02 26.50 -0.85
CA LEU A 115 -5.76 26.96 -2.20
C LEU A 115 -6.42 26.00 -3.18
N ILE A 116 -7.34 26.53 -3.94
CA ILE A 116 -8.01 25.80 -5.00
C ILE A 116 -7.10 25.85 -6.24
N ARG A 117 -6.80 24.68 -6.82
CA ARG A 117 -6.08 24.57 -8.08
C ARG A 117 -7.01 23.98 -9.14
N PHE A 118 -6.99 24.56 -10.33
CA PHE A 118 -7.61 23.96 -11.49
C PHE A 118 -6.75 22.79 -11.95
N ASN A 119 -7.35 21.60 -12.01
CA ASN A 119 -6.69 20.44 -12.57
C ASN A 119 -7.14 20.26 -14.05
N PRO A 120 -6.23 20.47 -15.02
CA PRO A 120 -6.58 20.38 -16.43
C PRO A 120 -7.00 18.98 -16.88
N LEU A 121 -6.50 17.93 -16.22
CA LEU A 121 -6.84 16.53 -16.54
C LEU A 121 -8.28 16.21 -16.14
N THR A 122 -8.72 16.70 -15.00
CA THR A 122 -10.06 16.42 -14.45
C THR A 122 -11.07 17.55 -14.70
N LYS A 123 -10.62 18.64 -15.35
CA LYS A 123 -11.42 19.85 -15.67
C LYS A 123 -12.22 20.39 -14.48
N GLY A 124 -11.59 20.40 -13.30
CA GLY A 124 -12.27 20.85 -12.08
C GLY A 124 -11.33 21.47 -11.05
N ASP A 125 -11.90 22.31 -10.20
CA ASP A 125 -11.19 22.92 -9.09
C ASP A 125 -10.97 21.89 -7.98
N ARG A 126 -9.74 21.80 -7.44
CA ARG A 126 -9.31 20.82 -6.46
C ARG A 126 -8.58 21.48 -5.30
N SER A 127 -8.81 20.95 -4.11
CA SER A 127 -8.02 21.27 -2.92
C SER A 127 -6.99 20.16 -2.72
N PRO A 128 -5.71 20.38 -3.05
CA PRO A 128 -4.68 19.38 -2.84
C PRO A 128 -4.44 19.13 -1.35
N PHE A 129 -3.87 17.98 -1.04
CA PHE A 129 -3.38 17.66 0.30
C PHE A 129 -1.87 17.73 0.33
N VAL A 130 -1.34 18.27 1.43
CA VAL A 130 0.06 18.14 1.81
C VAL A 130 0.15 17.03 2.85
N ILE A 131 0.98 16.03 2.58
CA ILE A 131 1.21 14.89 3.48
C ILE A 131 2.68 14.87 3.85
N LYS A 132 2.96 14.83 5.15
CA LYS A 132 4.31 14.59 5.64
C LYS A 132 4.53 13.11 5.87
N ILE A 133 5.53 12.56 5.16
CA ILE A 133 5.95 11.17 5.31
C ILE A 133 6.50 10.94 6.72
N GLY A 134 5.96 9.96 7.42
CA GLY A 134 6.39 9.61 8.76
C GLY A 134 7.73 8.86 8.77
N LYS A 135 8.46 8.93 9.88
CA LYS A 135 9.80 8.30 10.02
C LYS A 135 9.80 6.80 9.75
N VAL A 136 8.73 6.10 10.14
CA VAL A 136 8.59 4.66 9.89
C VAL A 136 8.48 4.38 8.40
N LEU A 137 7.64 5.14 7.68
CA LEU A 137 7.49 4.97 6.24
C LEU A 137 8.78 5.34 5.50
N ALA A 138 9.42 6.46 5.87
CA ALA A 138 10.70 6.87 5.31
C ALA A 138 11.78 5.78 5.50
N LYS A 139 11.83 5.14 6.68
CA LYS A 139 12.74 4.02 6.95
C LYS A 139 12.43 2.81 6.07
N LEU A 140 11.15 2.45 5.93
CA LEU A 140 10.73 1.36 5.06
C LEU A 140 11.13 1.61 3.60
N ILE A 141 10.97 2.83 3.11
CA ILE A 141 11.40 3.22 1.76
C ILE A 141 12.93 3.12 1.62
N ALA A 142 13.68 3.64 2.60
CA ALA A 142 15.14 3.64 2.57
C ALA A 142 15.76 2.23 2.67
N ASP A 143 15.07 1.29 3.32
CA ASP A 143 15.51 -0.10 3.45
C ASP A 143 15.04 -0.99 2.26
N ASP A 144 14.65 -0.36 1.16
CA ASP A 144 14.26 -1.02 -0.09
C ASP A 144 13.09 -2.01 0.08
N TYR A 145 12.17 -1.70 0.99
CA TYR A 145 10.94 -2.47 1.12
C TYR A 145 10.07 -2.22 -0.11
N PRO A 146 9.71 -3.25 -0.85
CA PRO A 146 8.84 -3.09 -2.00
C PRO A 146 7.43 -2.74 -1.55
N LEU A 147 7.20 -1.45 -1.35
CA LEU A 147 5.90 -0.87 -1.01
C LEU A 147 5.15 -0.39 -2.26
N PHE A 148 5.87 -0.36 -3.41
CA PHE A 148 5.45 0.35 -4.60
C PHE A 148 4.86 -0.62 -5.63
N TYR A 149 3.58 -0.82 -5.57
CA TYR A 149 2.81 -1.44 -6.63
C TYR A 149 1.72 -0.47 -7.06
N ASN A 150 1.45 -0.45 -8.37
CA ASN A 150 0.19 0.14 -8.81
C ASN A 150 -0.95 -0.54 -8.03
N PRO A 151 -1.70 0.18 -7.18
CA PRO A 151 -2.71 -0.43 -6.33
C PRO A 151 -3.94 -0.88 -7.12
N GLU A 152 -4.16 -0.31 -8.31
CA GLU A 152 -5.38 -0.52 -9.07
C GLU A 152 -5.68 -2.00 -9.35
N PRO A 153 -4.74 -2.82 -9.87
CA PRO A 153 -5.01 -4.24 -10.09
C PRO A 153 -5.26 -5.01 -8.80
N LEU A 154 -4.60 -4.64 -7.69
CA LEU A 154 -4.80 -5.26 -6.39
C LEU A 154 -6.18 -4.95 -5.81
N THR A 155 -6.71 -3.74 -6.07
CA THR A 155 -8.02 -3.34 -5.58
C THR A 155 -9.17 -4.05 -6.29
N ARG A 156 -8.92 -4.71 -7.42
CA ARG A 156 -9.91 -5.58 -8.10
C ARG A 156 -10.14 -6.91 -7.39
N LEU A 157 -9.23 -7.32 -6.49
CA LEU A 157 -9.39 -8.55 -5.71
C LEU A 157 -10.52 -8.41 -4.68
N ASN A 158 -11.38 -9.42 -4.61
CA ASN A 158 -12.58 -9.39 -3.77
C ASN A 158 -12.27 -9.48 -2.27
N TYR A 159 -11.16 -10.17 -1.93
CA TYR A 159 -10.84 -10.48 -0.54
C TYR A 159 -9.52 -9.88 -0.08
N GLY A 160 -9.50 -9.37 1.15
CA GLY A 160 -8.28 -8.82 1.75
C GLY A 160 -7.16 -9.84 1.93
N ILE A 161 -7.49 -11.14 2.07
CA ILE A 161 -6.46 -12.18 2.09
C ILE A 161 -5.80 -12.35 0.72
N SER A 162 -6.56 -12.25 -0.36
CA SER A 162 -6.03 -12.31 -1.74
C SER A 162 -5.11 -11.12 -2.02
N GLN A 163 -5.50 -9.91 -1.59
CA GLN A 163 -4.66 -8.71 -1.68
C GLN A 163 -3.35 -8.87 -0.88
N ALA A 164 -3.43 -9.38 0.35
CA ALA A 164 -2.26 -9.58 1.19
C ALA A 164 -1.31 -10.63 0.61
N VAL A 165 -1.85 -11.73 0.06
CA VAL A 165 -1.07 -12.78 -0.62
C VAL A 165 -0.43 -12.24 -1.88
N ALA A 166 -1.17 -11.52 -2.73
CA ALA A 166 -0.62 -10.92 -3.94
C ALA A 166 0.53 -9.97 -3.61
N ARG A 167 0.35 -9.06 -2.64
CA ARG A 167 1.42 -8.17 -2.17
C ARG A 167 2.65 -8.95 -1.69
N TYR A 168 2.45 -10.04 -0.96
CA TYR A 168 3.54 -10.87 -0.46
C TYR A 168 4.29 -11.55 -1.61
N ILE A 169 3.60 -12.25 -2.51
CA ILE A 169 4.20 -12.97 -3.63
C ILE A 169 4.95 -12.03 -4.57
N LEU A 170 4.35 -10.89 -4.92
CA LEU A 170 4.94 -9.91 -5.83
C LEU A 170 6.19 -9.22 -5.28
N THR A 171 6.49 -9.34 -3.97
CA THR A 171 7.76 -8.87 -3.39
C THR A 171 8.92 -9.84 -3.62
N HIS A 172 8.67 -11.04 -4.13
CA HIS A 172 9.70 -12.04 -4.33
C HIS A 172 10.16 -12.07 -5.80
N TYR A 173 11.49 -12.06 -6.00
CA TYR A 173 12.09 -12.18 -7.33
C TYR A 173 12.14 -13.63 -7.82
N ARG A 174 12.07 -14.59 -6.90
CA ARG A 174 12.17 -16.02 -7.21
C ARG A 174 11.19 -16.81 -6.36
N GLU A 175 10.62 -17.80 -6.99
CA GLU A 175 9.77 -18.80 -6.35
C GLU A 175 10.63 -19.83 -5.62
N PRO A 176 10.25 -20.32 -4.43
CA PRO A 176 10.85 -21.50 -3.83
C PRO A 176 10.53 -22.73 -4.66
N ASN A 177 11.41 -23.74 -4.62
CA ASN A 177 11.19 -24.99 -5.35
C ASN A 177 9.80 -25.59 -5.03
N GLY A 178 8.98 -25.72 -6.06
CA GLY A 178 7.62 -26.24 -5.97
C GLY A 178 6.59 -25.26 -5.40
N GLY A 179 6.82 -23.96 -5.45
CA GLY A 179 5.86 -22.94 -5.04
C GLY A 179 5.73 -22.74 -3.53
N TRP A 180 4.86 -21.83 -3.16
CA TRP A 180 4.52 -21.56 -1.76
C TRP A 180 3.29 -22.36 -1.34
N ILE A 181 3.37 -23.02 -0.19
CA ILE A 181 2.21 -23.70 0.42
C ILE A 181 1.23 -22.65 0.93
N ILE A 182 -0.02 -22.67 0.48
CA ILE A 182 -1.08 -21.70 0.82
C ILE A 182 -1.20 -21.53 2.34
N ASP A 183 -1.26 -22.60 3.09
CA ASP A 183 -1.43 -22.56 4.54
C ASP A 183 -0.30 -21.81 5.25
N ASN A 184 0.93 -22.01 4.78
CA ASN A 184 2.09 -21.37 5.37
C ASN A 184 2.05 -19.86 5.13
N ILE A 185 1.75 -19.43 3.90
CA ILE A 185 1.61 -18.01 3.58
C ILE A 185 0.45 -17.38 4.37
N VAL A 186 -0.70 -18.02 4.37
CA VAL A 186 -1.86 -17.49 5.11
C VAL A 186 -1.52 -17.33 6.58
N ARG A 187 -0.91 -18.32 7.23
CA ARG A 187 -0.47 -18.21 8.63
C ARG A 187 0.60 -17.14 8.83
N GLN A 188 1.52 -17.01 7.89
CA GLN A 188 2.55 -15.96 7.93
C GLN A 188 1.93 -14.56 7.86
N LEU A 189 0.87 -14.37 7.08
CA LEU A 189 0.21 -13.08 6.90
C LEU A 189 -0.83 -12.76 7.99
N THR A 190 -1.50 -13.77 8.52
CA THR A 190 -2.59 -13.57 9.50
C THR A 190 -2.17 -13.85 10.94
N GLY A 191 -1.10 -14.61 11.16
CA GLY A 191 -0.74 -15.20 12.44
C GLY A 191 -1.46 -16.51 12.71
N PRO A 192 -1.43 -16.98 13.96
CA PRO A 192 -2.13 -18.19 14.37
C PRO A 192 -3.64 -18.03 14.18
N ILE A 193 -4.24 -18.89 13.36
CA ILE A 193 -5.69 -18.92 13.09
C ILE A 193 -6.26 -20.33 13.25
N LYS A 194 -7.57 -20.40 13.54
CA LYS A 194 -8.30 -21.66 13.65
C LYS A 194 -8.40 -22.34 12.26
N SER A 195 -8.48 -23.66 12.25
CA SER A 195 -8.59 -24.46 11.02
C SER A 195 -9.79 -24.04 10.14
N GLY A 196 -10.92 -23.72 10.74
CA GLY A 196 -12.08 -23.21 10.00
C GLY A 196 -11.81 -21.88 9.28
N THR A 197 -11.10 -20.95 9.92
CA THR A 197 -10.70 -19.67 9.29
C THR A 197 -9.71 -19.92 8.14
N LEU A 198 -8.75 -20.85 8.33
CA LEU A 198 -7.80 -21.21 7.30
C LEU A 198 -8.50 -21.77 6.06
N ARG A 199 -9.48 -22.66 6.25
CA ARG A 199 -10.32 -23.19 5.16
C ARG A 199 -11.04 -22.08 4.40
N ILE A 200 -11.61 -21.09 5.09
CA ILE A 200 -12.27 -19.95 4.46
C ILE A 200 -11.26 -19.14 3.64
N HIS A 201 -10.05 -18.92 4.14
CA HIS A 201 -9.02 -18.21 3.38
C HIS A 201 -8.58 -18.95 2.12
N ARG A 202 -8.43 -20.28 2.18
CA ARG A 202 -8.16 -21.09 0.98
C ARG A 202 -9.27 -20.92 -0.07
N MET A 203 -10.52 -21.08 0.34
CA MET A 203 -11.69 -20.92 -0.55
C MET A 203 -11.65 -19.55 -1.24
N ARG A 204 -11.43 -18.47 -0.49
CA ARG A 204 -11.34 -17.09 -1.01
C ARG A 204 -10.21 -16.88 -2.00
N LEU A 205 -9.05 -17.51 -1.77
CA LEU A 205 -7.92 -17.48 -2.71
C LEU A 205 -8.27 -18.16 -4.02
N HIS A 206 -8.95 -19.31 -3.97
CA HIS A 206 -9.42 -20.00 -5.17
C HIS A 206 -10.53 -19.23 -5.89
N GLU A 207 -11.43 -18.56 -5.18
CA GLU A 207 -12.44 -17.69 -5.78
C GLU A 207 -11.81 -16.49 -6.52
N ASP A 208 -10.71 -15.93 -6.00
CA ASP A 208 -9.96 -14.84 -6.63
C ASP A 208 -8.87 -15.32 -7.61
N ALA A 209 -8.67 -16.64 -7.79
CA ALA A 209 -7.61 -17.19 -8.63
C ALA A 209 -7.56 -16.58 -10.05
N PRO A 210 -8.68 -16.36 -10.77
CA PRO A 210 -8.64 -15.72 -12.08
C PRO A 210 -8.12 -14.27 -12.05
N LEU A 211 -8.38 -13.53 -10.98
CA LEU A 211 -7.90 -12.15 -10.80
C LEU A 211 -6.43 -12.15 -10.36
N LEU A 212 -6.04 -13.07 -9.49
CA LEU A 212 -4.65 -13.27 -9.06
C LEU A 212 -3.75 -13.65 -10.23
N ALA A 213 -4.22 -14.53 -11.13
CA ALA A 213 -3.47 -14.92 -12.32
C ALA A 213 -3.13 -13.74 -13.24
N ARG A 214 -4.00 -12.73 -13.35
CA ARG A 214 -3.72 -11.48 -14.10
C ARG A 214 -2.58 -10.67 -13.49
N LEU A 215 -2.30 -10.86 -12.21
CA LEU A 215 -1.19 -10.23 -11.49
C LEU A 215 0.09 -11.08 -11.56
N GLY A 216 0.06 -12.24 -12.23
CA GLY A 216 1.16 -13.20 -12.21
C GLY A 216 1.23 -14.02 -10.93
N VAL A 217 0.12 -14.17 -10.21
CA VAL A 217 0.02 -15.00 -9.00
C VAL A 217 -0.92 -16.17 -9.31
N ILE A 218 -0.35 -17.35 -9.53
CA ILE A 218 -1.07 -18.55 -9.93
C ILE A 218 -1.40 -19.38 -8.69
N VAL A 219 -2.68 -19.66 -8.49
CA VAL A 219 -3.17 -20.48 -7.38
C VAL A 219 -3.55 -21.86 -7.90
N GLU A 220 -2.83 -22.89 -7.46
CA GLU A 220 -3.05 -24.29 -7.85
C GLU A 220 -3.19 -25.16 -6.60
N GLU A 221 -4.30 -25.89 -6.48
CA GLU A 221 -4.59 -26.79 -5.35
C GLU A 221 -4.22 -26.21 -3.98
N ASP A 222 -3.09 -26.63 -3.41
CA ASP A 222 -2.58 -26.19 -2.10
C ASP A 222 -1.38 -25.24 -2.21
N ARG A 223 -1.04 -24.76 -3.44
CA ARG A 223 0.17 -23.99 -3.74
C ARG A 223 -0.12 -22.70 -4.47
N ILE A 224 0.84 -21.81 -4.38
CA ILE A 224 0.88 -20.55 -5.13
C ILE A 224 2.21 -20.49 -5.87
N HIS A 225 2.15 -20.10 -7.13
CA HIS A 225 3.29 -19.96 -8.02
C HIS A 225 3.41 -18.52 -8.53
N LEU A 226 4.63 -18.13 -8.87
CA LEU A 226 4.90 -16.87 -9.55
C LEU A 226 4.85 -17.11 -11.05
N GLY A 227 3.80 -16.64 -11.71
CA GLY A 227 3.64 -16.67 -13.16
C GLY A 227 4.38 -15.52 -13.85
N GLU A 228 4.41 -15.57 -15.18
CA GLU A 228 4.87 -14.43 -15.97
C GLU A 228 3.93 -13.25 -15.72
N LYS A 229 4.49 -12.08 -15.40
CA LYS A 229 3.71 -10.85 -15.28
C LYS A 229 3.16 -10.52 -16.67
N ALA A 230 1.87 -10.32 -16.78
CA ALA A 230 1.30 -9.63 -17.94
C ALA A 230 1.87 -8.20 -17.90
N VAL A 231 2.86 -7.95 -18.74
CA VAL A 231 3.44 -6.60 -18.92
C VAL A 231 2.39 -5.79 -19.67
N GLU A 232 1.57 -5.03 -18.95
CA GLU A 232 0.85 -3.93 -19.57
C GLU A 232 1.87 -2.80 -19.79
N ASP A 233 2.20 -2.54 -21.04
CA ASP A 233 3.05 -1.42 -21.48
C ASP A 233 2.49 -0.11 -20.92
N ILE A 234 3.23 0.49 -20.00
CA ILE A 234 3.00 1.87 -19.60
C ILE A 234 3.88 2.72 -20.50
N SER A 235 3.37 3.08 -21.68
CA SER A 235 4.00 4.05 -22.58
C SER A 235 3.46 5.45 -22.30
N ASP A 236 4.41 6.37 -22.10
CA ASP A 236 4.40 7.81 -22.37
C ASP A 236 3.38 8.72 -21.66
N VAL A 237 3.88 9.46 -20.67
CA VAL A 237 3.30 10.74 -20.25
C VAL A 237 4.37 11.83 -20.29
N GLU A 238 4.13 12.83 -21.16
CA GLU A 238 5.00 14.01 -21.32
C GLU A 238 4.98 14.92 -20.08
N ASN A 239 6.17 15.42 -19.72
CA ASN A 239 6.41 16.34 -18.61
C ASN A 239 6.06 17.78 -18.97
N VAL A 240 5.31 18.46 -18.10
CA VAL A 240 5.14 19.94 -18.13
C VAL A 240 5.70 20.50 -16.81
N HIS A 241 6.71 21.34 -16.89
CA HIS A 241 7.33 22.01 -15.74
C HIS A 241 6.62 23.32 -15.39
N ASP A 242 6.33 23.52 -14.09
CA ASP A 242 5.96 24.81 -13.51
C ASP A 242 6.74 25.08 -12.22
N GLU A 243 7.68 26.05 -12.23
CA GLU A 243 8.66 26.29 -11.15
C GLU A 243 8.20 27.28 -10.05
N SER A 244 6.93 27.67 -9.96
CA SER A 244 6.57 28.90 -9.24
C SER A 244 6.31 28.83 -7.73
N ASN A 245 6.35 27.64 -7.06
CA ASN A 245 5.84 27.53 -5.67
C ASN A 245 6.72 26.75 -4.67
N GLY A 246 8.00 26.54 -4.92
CA GLY A 246 8.90 25.82 -3.97
C GLY A 246 8.64 24.32 -3.84
N TRP A 247 7.81 23.75 -4.71
CA TRP A 247 7.62 22.32 -4.90
C TRP A 247 8.52 21.85 -6.04
N ILE A 248 9.18 20.72 -5.83
CA ILE A 248 9.92 20.03 -6.87
C ILE A 248 8.93 19.10 -7.55
N ASP A 249 8.67 19.34 -8.85
CA ASP A 249 7.86 18.41 -9.65
C ASP A 249 8.56 17.07 -9.69
N VAL A 250 7.82 16.02 -9.43
CA VAL A 250 8.32 14.67 -9.60
C VAL A 250 8.16 14.34 -11.07
N PRO A 251 9.26 14.21 -11.85
CA PRO A 251 9.16 13.46 -13.10
C PRO A 251 8.58 12.12 -12.69
N GLN A 252 7.48 11.69 -13.35
CA GLN A 252 6.82 10.43 -12.98
C GLN A 252 7.91 9.39 -12.81
N LEU A 253 8.21 9.08 -11.54
CA LEU A 253 9.15 8.04 -11.20
C LEU A 253 8.58 6.77 -11.84
N GLN A 254 9.24 6.32 -12.90
CA GLN A 254 9.12 4.95 -13.36
C GLN A 254 9.60 4.09 -12.19
N LEU A 255 8.70 3.85 -11.26
CA LEU A 255 8.91 2.94 -10.15
C LEU A 255 8.69 1.55 -10.73
N PHE A 256 9.79 0.88 -10.95
CA PHE A 256 9.98 -0.49 -11.42
C PHE A 256 9.04 -1.53 -10.83
#